data_2c3198ba48b57ed255126a87f486d3a4
#
_entry.id   2c3198ba48b57ed255126a87f486d3a4
#
_cell.length_a   1.000
_cell.length_b   1.000
_cell.length_c   1.000
_cell.angle_alpha   90.00
_cell.angle_beta   90.00
_cell.angle_gamma   90.00
#
_symmetry.space_group_name_H-M   'P 1'
#
loop_
_entity.id
_entity.type
_entity.pdbx_description
1 polymer ?
#
loop_
_entity_poly.entity_id
_entity_poly.type
_entity_poly.pdbx_seq_one_letter_code
_entity_poly.pdbx_strand_id
1 'polypeptide(L)'
;VTAELMSRQTKRLGIVPPVFWFYHHAGYAKLWDRPEWRDPSERRSFGESLRESVERGWWDAQQARPGPEQKPKVLMLMAHNPLRRERSGRSLYVEELFPKLDMIFAVEPRMSSSAAFADIVLPAAWYYEKDDTTITFGMNRYMALIEQAVAPRGEAKPEWEIFAALARKLRERAQVRGLETFADASGARRSYDELGDRFTMS
;
A
#
# COMPACT_ATOMS: atom_id res chain seq x y z
N VAL A 1 -9.84 -2.67 25.74
CA VAL A 1 -8.47 -3.18 25.42
C VAL A 1 -8.33 -3.42 23.92
N THR A 2 -9.24 -4.16 23.27
CA THR A 2 -9.09 -4.54 21.86
C THR A 2 -9.21 -3.33 20.91
N ALA A 3 -10.19 -2.46 21.12
CA ALA A 3 -10.40 -1.27 20.30
C ALA A 3 -9.23 -0.26 20.42
N GLU A 4 -8.71 -0.09 21.64
CA GLU A 4 -7.56 0.79 21.87
C GLU A 4 -6.28 0.22 21.25
N LEU A 5 -6.06 -1.10 21.35
CA LEU A 5 -4.92 -1.77 20.73
C LEU A 5 -4.98 -1.66 19.20
N MET A 6 -6.15 -1.88 18.61
CA MET A 6 -6.36 -1.71 17.17
C MET A 6 -6.15 -0.27 16.73
N SER A 7 -6.65 0.71 17.49
CA SER A 7 -6.45 2.14 17.21
C SER A 7 -4.96 2.51 17.24
N ARG A 8 -4.21 2.02 18.23
CA ARG A 8 -2.76 2.25 18.33
C ARG A 8 -2.01 1.59 17.17
N GLN A 9 -2.35 0.37 16.81
CA GLN A 9 -1.75 -0.31 15.67
C GLN A 9 -2.09 0.37 14.35
N THR A 10 -3.32 0.77 14.15
CA THR A 10 -3.79 1.48 12.95
C THR A 10 -3.03 2.79 12.77
N LYS A 11 -2.88 3.58 13.83
CA LYS A 11 -2.09 4.82 13.80
C LYS A 11 -0.61 4.56 13.51
N ARG A 12 -0.03 3.53 14.11
CA ARG A 12 1.39 3.19 13.93
C ARG A 12 1.72 2.66 12.53
N LEU A 13 0.82 1.88 11.95
CA LEU A 13 1.02 1.23 10.64
C LEU A 13 0.44 2.03 9.47
N GLY A 14 -0.25 3.15 9.74
CA GLY A 14 -0.92 3.92 8.69
C GLY A 14 -2.07 3.16 7.99
N ILE A 15 -2.61 2.13 8.65
CA ILE A 15 -3.69 1.33 8.11
C ILE A 15 -5.03 2.01 8.40
N VAL A 16 -5.79 2.29 7.36
CA VAL A 16 -7.13 2.84 7.44
C VAL A 16 -8.15 1.72 7.23
N PRO A 17 -9.23 1.65 8.01
CA PRO A 17 -10.30 0.68 7.76
C PRO A 17 -10.79 0.77 6.31
N PRO A 18 -10.99 -0.36 5.61
CA PRO A 18 -11.47 -0.38 4.22
C PRO A 18 -12.75 0.42 3.99
N VAL A 19 -13.62 0.51 5.02
CA VAL A 19 -14.86 1.29 4.98
C VAL A 19 -14.61 2.77 4.66
N PHE A 20 -13.55 3.36 5.18
CA PHE A 20 -13.21 4.76 4.89
C PHE A 20 -12.75 4.95 3.45
N TRP A 21 -11.99 3.99 2.92
CA TRP A 21 -11.58 4.01 1.53
C TRP A 21 -12.80 3.97 0.60
N PHE A 22 -13.74 3.07 0.84
CA PHE A 22 -14.98 2.98 0.06
C PHE A 22 -15.79 4.27 0.16
N TYR A 23 -15.95 4.80 1.36
CA TYR A 23 -16.73 6.02 1.59
C TYR A 23 -16.11 7.22 0.85
N HIS A 24 -14.82 7.46 1.01
CA HIS A 24 -14.17 8.66 0.47
C HIS A 24 -13.77 8.55 -1.00
N HIS A 25 -13.36 7.37 -1.46
CA HIS A 25 -12.69 7.24 -2.76
C HIS A 25 -13.51 6.48 -3.80
N ALA A 26 -14.41 5.59 -3.39
CA ALA A 26 -15.23 4.80 -4.31
C ALA A 26 -16.65 5.36 -4.51
N GLY A 27 -16.93 6.59 -4.07
CA GLY A 27 -18.19 7.27 -4.25
C GLY A 27 -19.34 6.77 -3.37
N TYR A 28 -19.05 5.91 -2.39
CA TYR A 28 -20.08 5.35 -1.51
C TYR A 28 -20.69 6.36 -0.53
N ALA A 29 -20.04 7.51 -0.30
CA ALA A 29 -20.62 8.59 0.49
C ALA A 29 -22.02 8.99 0.02
N LYS A 30 -22.21 9.05 -1.32
CA LYS A 30 -23.50 9.39 -1.92
C LYS A 30 -24.60 8.34 -1.70
N LEU A 31 -24.21 7.12 -1.37
CA LEU A 31 -25.11 5.99 -1.13
C LEU A 31 -25.38 5.80 0.35
N TRP A 32 -24.34 5.74 1.15
CA TRP A 32 -24.43 5.38 2.57
C TRP A 32 -25.11 6.45 3.42
N ASP A 33 -25.08 7.71 3.00
CA ASP A 33 -25.79 8.80 3.69
C ASP A 33 -27.27 8.92 3.32
N ARG A 34 -27.76 8.07 2.40
CA ARG A 34 -29.18 8.07 2.05
C ARG A 34 -30.02 7.50 3.19
N PRO A 35 -31.18 8.13 3.51
CA PRO A 35 -32.06 7.65 4.59
C PRO A 35 -32.49 6.20 4.43
N GLU A 36 -32.75 5.74 3.22
CA GLU A 36 -33.20 4.38 2.91
C GLU A 36 -32.12 3.30 3.10
N TRP A 37 -30.86 3.70 3.22
CA TRP A 37 -29.73 2.79 3.51
C TRP A 37 -29.32 2.79 4.98
N ARG A 38 -29.96 3.64 5.76
CA ARG A 38 -29.70 3.78 7.19
C ARG A 38 -30.47 2.74 7.97
N ASP A 39 -29.84 2.20 9.02
CA ASP A 39 -30.58 1.44 10.02
C ASP A 39 -31.63 2.36 10.65
N PRO A 40 -32.94 1.95 10.69
CA PRO A 40 -33.99 2.77 11.27
C PRO A 40 -33.75 3.16 12.75
N SER A 41 -32.96 2.39 13.49
CA SER A 41 -32.60 2.68 14.87
C SER A 41 -31.53 3.78 15.00
N GLU A 42 -30.78 4.04 13.92
CA GLU A 42 -29.70 5.03 13.90
C GLU A 42 -30.25 6.43 13.57
N ARG A 43 -30.03 7.37 14.51
CA ARG A 43 -30.48 8.76 14.34
C ARG A 43 -29.55 9.58 13.44
N ARG A 44 -28.28 9.19 13.32
CA ARG A 44 -27.25 9.92 12.57
C ARG A 44 -26.93 9.24 11.25
N SER A 45 -26.53 10.02 10.27
CA SER A 45 -25.94 9.48 9.04
C SER A 45 -24.55 8.92 9.30
N PHE A 46 -24.07 8.08 8.39
CA PHE A 46 -22.69 7.59 8.44
C PHE A 46 -21.68 8.75 8.39
N GLY A 47 -21.93 9.76 7.54
CA GLY A 47 -21.07 10.93 7.40
C GLY A 47 -21.01 11.78 8.69
N GLU A 48 -22.10 11.91 9.43
CA GLU A 48 -22.11 12.60 10.72
C GLU A 48 -21.29 11.84 11.77
N SER A 49 -21.45 10.52 11.84
CA SER A 49 -20.68 9.67 12.76
C SER A 49 -19.19 9.67 12.40
N LEU A 50 -18.87 9.67 11.11
CA LEU A 50 -17.48 9.76 10.63
C LEU A 50 -16.84 11.10 10.99
N ARG A 51 -17.54 12.23 10.78
CA ARG A 51 -17.04 13.55 11.17
C ARG A 51 -16.74 13.62 12.66
N GLU A 52 -17.70 13.21 13.50
CA GLU A 52 -17.50 13.17 14.94
C GLU A 52 -16.27 12.33 15.32
N SER A 53 -16.07 11.18 14.70
CA SER A 53 -14.94 10.29 15.02
C SER A 53 -13.60 10.93 14.67
N VAL A 54 -13.55 11.72 13.61
CA VAL A 54 -12.35 12.49 13.21
C VAL A 54 -12.13 13.66 14.17
N GLU A 55 -13.18 14.44 14.49
CA GLU A 55 -13.11 15.59 15.41
C GLU A 55 -12.67 15.18 16.82
N ARG A 56 -13.12 14.01 17.28
CA ARG A 56 -12.69 13.43 18.56
C ARG A 56 -11.33 12.73 18.51
N GLY A 57 -10.67 12.68 17.36
CA GLY A 57 -9.37 12.03 17.19
C GLY A 57 -9.41 10.49 17.31
N TRP A 58 -10.60 9.88 17.15
CA TRP A 58 -10.71 8.42 17.10
C TRP A 58 -10.08 7.86 15.83
N TRP A 59 -10.16 8.61 14.74
CA TRP A 59 -9.56 8.31 13.44
C TRP A 59 -8.75 9.48 12.91
N ASP A 60 -7.62 9.19 12.28
CA ASP A 60 -6.83 10.18 11.58
C ASP A 60 -7.33 10.33 10.13
N ALA A 61 -8.00 11.44 9.86
CA ALA A 61 -8.54 11.72 8.53
C ALA A 61 -7.47 11.86 7.44
N GLN A 62 -6.24 12.24 7.81
CA GLN A 62 -5.15 12.40 6.85
C GLN A 62 -4.72 11.08 6.22
N GLN A 63 -4.82 9.97 6.97
CA GLN A 63 -4.51 8.64 6.44
C GLN A 63 -5.55 8.17 5.41
N ALA A 64 -6.82 8.59 5.56
CA ALA A 64 -7.86 8.26 4.60
C ALA A 64 -7.83 9.16 3.37
N ARG A 65 -7.34 10.38 3.51
CA ARG A 65 -7.26 11.37 2.44
C ARG A 65 -6.02 12.24 2.61
N PRO A 66 -4.95 11.94 1.87
CA PRO A 66 -3.72 12.75 1.91
C PRO A 66 -4.01 14.23 1.65
N GLY A 67 -3.32 15.11 2.37
CA GLY A 67 -3.38 16.54 2.12
C GLY A 67 -2.88 16.92 0.72
N PRO A 68 -3.16 18.13 0.26
CA PRO A 68 -2.75 18.61 -1.08
C PRO A 68 -1.24 18.49 -1.34
N GLU A 69 -0.43 18.67 -0.30
CA GLU A 69 1.03 18.55 -0.35
C GLU A 69 1.54 17.11 -0.43
N GLN A 70 0.71 16.14 -0.07
CA GLN A 70 1.08 14.73 -0.01
C GLN A 70 0.50 13.94 -1.20
N LYS A 71 0.38 14.57 -2.35
CA LYS A 71 -0.11 13.89 -3.54
C LYS A 71 0.83 12.75 -3.93
N PRO A 72 0.32 11.51 -4.03
CA PRO A 72 1.09 10.39 -4.55
C PRO A 72 1.61 10.70 -5.95
N LYS A 73 2.89 10.43 -6.19
CA LYS A 73 3.56 10.63 -7.47
C LYS A 73 3.88 9.32 -8.16
N VAL A 74 4.12 8.29 -7.36
CA VAL A 74 4.51 6.98 -7.82
C VAL A 74 3.53 5.95 -7.28
N LEU A 75 3.04 5.08 -8.15
CA LEU A 75 2.25 3.91 -7.78
C LEU A 75 3.07 2.65 -7.98
N MET A 76 3.18 1.86 -6.94
CA MET A 76 3.71 0.51 -7.03
C MET A 76 2.54 -0.49 -6.99
N LEU A 77 2.49 -1.35 -7.99
CA LEU A 77 1.57 -2.49 -8.05
C LEU A 77 2.36 -3.75 -7.71
N MET A 78 2.05 -4.38 -6.59
CA MET A 78 2.70 -5.61 -6.16
C MET A 78 1.65 -6.62 -5.71
N ALA A 79 1.65 -7.79 -6.33
CA ALA A 79 0.70 -8.88 -6.04
C ALA A 79 -0.78 -8.45 -6.08
N HIS A 80 -1.07 -7.36 -6.77
CA HIS A 80 -2.41 -6.77 -6.82
C HIS A 80 -2.79 -6.32 -8.23
N ASN A 81 -3.96 -6.78 -8.69
CA ASN A 81 -4.51 -6.42 -10.00
C ASN A 81 -5.81 -5.60 -9.82
N PRO A 82 -5.71 -4.30 -9.48
CA PRO A 82 -6.87 -3.47 -9.17
C PRO A 82 -7.82 -3.32 -10.35
N LEU A 83 -7.33 -3.28 -11.58
CA LEU A 83 -8.20 -3.14 -12.76
C LEU A 83 -9.18 -4.31 -12.93
N ARG A 84 -8.85 -5.49 -12.38
CA ARG A 84 -9.71 -6.67 -12.43
C ARG A 84 -10.47 -6.90 -11.12
N ARG A 85 -9.87 -6.57 -9.99
CA ARG A 85 -10.38 -6.96 -8.66
C ARG A 85 -11.19 -5.89 -7.97
N GLU A 86 -10.88 -4.61 -8.24
CA GLU A 86 -11.58 -3.49 -7.61
C GLU A 86 -12.86 -3.15 -8.36
N ARG A 87 -13.90 -2.80 -7.60
CA ARG A 87 -15.13 -2.25 -8.18
C ARG A 87 -14.82 -0.89 -8.82
N SER A 88 -15.30 -0.68 -10.03
CA SER A 88 -14.98 0.51 -10.86
C SER A 88 -13.47 0.69 -11.09
N GLY A 89 -12.67 -0.38 -10.91
CA GLY A 89 -11.22 -0.31 -10.96
C GLY A 89 -10.71 0.31 -12.26
N ARG A 90 -11.28 -0.06 -13.41
CA ARG A 90 -10.82 0.49 -14.68
C ARG A 90 -11.05 2.01 -14.77
N SER A 91 -12.25 2.50 -14.58
CA SER A 91 -12.54 3.94 -14.68
C SER A 91 -11.79 4.73 -13.60
N LEU A 92 -11.81 4.26 -12.36
CA LEU A 92 -11.15 4.95 -11.27
C LEU A 92 -9.62 5.02 -11.46
N TYR A 93 -8.99 3.91 -11.83
CA TYR A 93 -7.53 3.87 -11.96
C TYR A 93 -7.06 4.46 -13.28
N VAL A 94 -7.63 4.04 -14.41
CA VAL A 94 -7.13 4.44 -15.73
C VAL A 94 -7.52 5.88 -16.07
N GLU A 95 -8.76 6.29 -15.73
CA GLU A 95 -9.27 7.59 -16.11
C GLU A 95 -8.96 8.69 -15.08
N GLU A 96 -8.90 8.33 -13.79
CA GLU A 96 -8.79 9.31 -12.72
C GLU A 96 -7.43 9.31 -12.00
N LEU A 97 -6.80 8.15 -11.78
CA LEU A 97 -5.59 8.06 -10.97
C LEU A 97 -4.33 8.07 -11.83
N PHE A 98 -4.22 7.16 -12.80
CA PHE A 98 -2.99 6.99 -13.58
C PHE A 98 -2.51 8.27 -14.27
N PRO A 99 -3.42 9.11 -14.85
CA PRO A 99 -2.99 10.37 -15.47
C PRO A 99 -2.40 11.41 -14.50
N LYS A 100 -2.59 11.22 -13.18
CA LYS A 100 -2.08 12.13 -12.15
C LYS A 100 -0.75 11.68 -11.55
N LEU A 101 -0.24 10.54 -11.97
CA LEU A 101 0.99 9.94 -11.47
C LEU A 101 2.16 10.26 -12.40
N ASP A 102 3.34 10.39 -11.82
CA ASP A 102 4.58 10.60 -12.57
C ASP A 102 5.19 9.25 -13.02
N MET A 103 4.86 8.15 -12.33
CA MET A 103 5.34 6.81 -12.66
C MET A 103 4.44 5.72 -12.07
N ILE A 104 4.25 4.65 -12.82
CA ILE A 104 3.63 3.41 -12.35
C ILE A 104 4.65 2.28 -12.57
N PHE A 105 4.98 1.53 -11.53
CA PHE A 105 5.75 0.31 -11.71
C PHE A 105 5.08 -0.89 -11.05
N ALA A 106 5.29 -2.06 -11.65
CA ALA A 106 4.70 -3.30 -11.19
C ALA A 106 5.80 -4.31 -10.80
N VAL A 107 5.58 -5.03 -9.70
CA VAL A 107 6.38 -6.18 -9.28
C VAL A 107 5.44 -7.38 -9.32
N GLU A 108 5.53 -8.16 -10.38
CA GLU A 108 4.53 -9.18 -10.69
C GLU A 108 5.17 -10.44 -11.28
N PRO A 109 4.71 -11.64 -10.90
CA PRO A 109 5.22 -12.90 -11.46
C PRO A 109 4.67 -13.19 -12.87
N ARG A 110 3.69 -12.42 -13.31
CA ARG A 110 3.08 -12.51 -14.65
C ARG A 110 2.53 -11.17 -15.08
N MET A 111 2.43 -10.94 -16.37
CA MET A 111 1.79 -9.75 -16.91
C MET A 111 0.29 -9.77 -16.58
N SER A 112 -0.12 -8.93 -15.61
CA SER A 112 -1.53 -8.71 -15.27
C SER A 112 -2.12 -7.58 -16.09
N SER A 113 -3.47 -7.45 -16.09
CA SER A 113 -4.13 -6.32 -16.75
C SER A 113 -3.73 -4.96 -16.17
N SER A 114 -3.37 -4.91 -14.90
CA SER A 114 -2.86 -3.68 -14.28
C SER A 114 -1.39 -3.46 -14.60
N ALA A 115 -0.56 -4.52 -14.60
CA ALA A 115 0.85 -4.42 -14.99
C ALA A 115 1.03 -3.95 -16.44
N ALA A 116 0.07 -4.23 -17.32
CA ALA A 116 0.10 -3.76 -18.71
C ALA A 116 0.00 -2.22 -18.85
N PHE A 117 -0.40 -1.51 -17.81
CA PHE A 117 -0.42 -0.04 -17.73
C PHE A 117 0.80 0.54 -17.01
N ALA A 118 1.68 -0.31 -16.49
CA ALA A 118 2.87 0.17 -15.79
C ALA A 118 3.95 0.64 -16.79
N ASP A 119 4.68 1.70 -16.40
CA ASP A 119 5.84 2.19 -17.14
C ASP A 119 7.01 1.21 -17.04
N ILE A 120 7.11 0.51 -15.91
CA ILE A 120 8.15 -0.49 -15.64
C ILE A 120 7.50 -1.71 -14.99
N VAL A 121 7.86 -2.90 -15.51
CA VAL A 121 7.46 -4.18 -14.89
C VAL A 121 8.72 -4.93 -14.46
N LEU A 122 8.84 -5.22 -13.18
CA LEU A 122 9.91 -6.00 -12.59
C LEU A 122 9.40 -7.43 -12.35
N PRO A 123 10.00 -8.45 -12.99
CA PRO A 123 9.54 -9.82 -12.85
C PRO A 123 9.85 -10.35 -11.44
N ALA A 124 8.81 -10.79 -10.73
CA ALA A 124 8.92 -11.42 -9.43
C ALA A 124 8.94 -12.94 -9.55
N ALA A 125 9.72 -13.59 -8.70
CA ALA A 125 9.76 -15.04 -8.60
C ALA A 125 8.44 -15.58 -8.01
N TRP A 126 7.98 -16.73 -8.50
CA TRP A 126 6.84 -17.46 -7.94
C TRP A 126 7.21 -18.12 -6.60
N TYR A 127 6.19 -18.58 -5.87
CA TYR A 127 6.36 -19.22 -4.56
C TYR A 127 7.33 -20.40 -4.55
N TYR A 128 7.39 -21.21 -5.61
CA TYR A 128 8.33 -22.33 -5.73
C TYR A 128 9.71 -21.95 -6.27
N GLU A 129 9.88 -20.70 -6.68
CA GLU A 129 11.11 -20.18 -7.28
C GLU A 129 11.96 -19.39 -6.29
N LYS A 130 11.59 -19.36 -5.00
CA LYS A 130 12.28 -18.59 -3.98
C LYS A 130 12.16 -19.21 -2.60
N ASP A 131 13.14 -18.93 -1.74
CA ASP A 131 12.99 -19.12 -0.30
C ASP A 131 12.11 -17.98 0.26
N ASP A 132 11.19 -18.33 1.15
CA ASP A 132 10.29 -17.37 1.76
C ASP A 132 9.81 -17.85 3.13
N THR A 133 9.15 -16.96 3.86
CA THR A 133 8.44 -17.30 5.09
C THR A 133 6.98 -16.94 4.95
N THR A 134 6.08 -17.82 5.35
CA THR A 134 4.65 -17.50 5.40
C THR A 134 4.16 -17.38 6.82
N ILE A 135 3.47 -16.28 7.08
CA ILE A 135 2.73 -16.04 8.32
C ILE A 135 1.28 -15.78 7.91
N THR A 136 0.39 -16.71 8.19
CA THR A 136 -1.03 -16.51 7.89
C THR A 136 -1.67 -15.78 9.06
N PHE A 137 -1.74 -14.46 8.97
CA PHE A 137 -2.32 -13.61 10.01
C PHE A 137 -3.71 -14.10 10.45
N GLY A 138 -3.83 -14.47 11.73
CA GLY A 138 -5.10 -14.86 12.34
C GLY A 138 -5.60 -16.27 12.03
N MET A 139 -4.98 -17.00 11.10
CA MET A 139 -5.43 -18.34 10.69
C MET A 139 -4.60 -19.48 11.29
N ASN A 140 -3.33 -19.27 11.54
CA ASN A 140 -2.49 -20.24 12.25
C ASN A 140 -1.48 -19.54 13.16
N ARG A 141 -0.88 -20.30 14.08
CA ARG A 141 0.12 -19.82 15.04
C ARG A 141 1.55 -20.10 14.60
N TYR A 142 1.71 -20.68 13.43
CA TYR A 142 3.00 -21.14 12.95
C TYR A 142 3.50 -20.23 11.83
N MET A 143 4.77 -19.98 11.85
CA MET A 143 5.52 -19.45 10.72
C MET A 143 6.11 -20.65 9.99
N ALA A 144 5.83 -20.79 8.71
CA ALA A 144 6.41 -21.84 7.88
C ALA A 144 7.53 -21.26 7.02
N LEU A 145 8.62 -21.98 6.95
CA LEU A 145 9.68 -21.76 5.98
C LEU A 145 9.28 -22.44 4.66
N ILE A 146 9.43 -21.72 3.58
CA ILE A 146 9.24 -22.20 2.21
C ILE A 146 10.62 -22.27 1.58
N GLU A 147 11.03 -23.47 1.18
CA GLU A 147 12.29 -23.67 0.47
C GLU A 147 12.07 -23.61 -1.05
N GLN A 148 13.03 -23.02 -1.75
CA GLN A 148 13.03 -22.97 -3.21
C GLN A 148 13.07 -24.37 -3.82
N ALA A 149 12.09 -24.70 -4.65
CA ALA A 149 12.01 -25.98 -5.33
C ALA A 149 12.58 -25.96 -6.76
N VAL A 150 12.52 -24.81 -7.43
CA VAL A 150 13.01 -24.62 -8.81
C VAL A 150 13.64 -23.26 -8.96
N ALA A 151 14.58 -23.11 -9.89
CA ALA A 151 15.21 -21.82 -10.17
C ALA A 151 14.18 -20.83 -10.76
N PRO A 152 14.29 -19.52 -10.44
CA PRO A 152 13.48 -18.48 -11.05
C PRO A 152 13.63 -18.45 -12.57
N ARG A 153 12.56 -18.14 -13.28
CA ARG A 153 12.59 -18.07 -14.75
C ARG A 153 13.08 -16.70 -15.22
N GLY A 154 13.97 -16.73 -16.21
CA GLY A 154 14.48 -15.53 -16.86
C GLY A 154 15.15 -14.57 -15.86
N GLU A 155 14.66 -13.33 -15.79
CA GLU A 155 15.18 -12.30 -14.90
C GLU A 155 14.37 -12.17 -13.58
N ALA A 156 13.44 -13.09 -13.32
CA ALA A 156 12.62 -13.06 -12.12
C ALA A 156 13.49 -13.18 -10.85
N LYS A 157 13.16 -12.37 -9.85
CA LYS A 157 13.85 -12.32 -8.55
C LYS A 157 12.84 -12.32 -7.41
N PRO A 158 13.21 -12.85 -6.24
CA PRO A 158 12.45 -12.63 -5.02
C PRO A 158 12.22 -11.13 -4.77
N GLU A 159 11.06 -10.76 -4.27
CA GLU A 159 10.69 -9.36 -4.06
C GLU A 159 11.67 -8.63 -3.14
N TRP A 160 12.18 -9.32 -2.09
CA TRP A 160 13.16 -8.71 -1.20
C TRP A 160 14.45 -8.35 -1.92
N GLU A 161 14.91 -9.16 -2.89
CA GLU A 161 16.08 -8.83 -3.72
C GLU A 161 15.82 -7.64 -4.63
N ILE A 162 14.62 -7.56 -5.22
CA ILE A 162 14.18 -6.42 -6.02
C ILE A 162 14.24 -5.14 -5.17
N PHE A 163 13.67 -5.16 -3.97
CA PHE A 163 13.66 -3.99 -3.08
C PHE A 163 15.04 -3.66 -2.53
N ALA A 164 15.86 -4.66 -2.20
CA ALA A 164 17.23 -4.43 -1.78
C ALA A 164 18.07 -3.79 -2.90
N ALA A 165 17.88 -4.26 -4.15
CA ALA A 165 18.54 -3.65 -5.31
C ALA A 165 18.07 -2.21 -5.55
N LEU A 166 16.76 -1.95 -5.41
CA LEU A 166 16.20 -0.60 -5.51
C LEU A 166 16.75 0.33 -4.43
N ALA A 167 16.82 -0.14 -3.19
CA ALA A 167 17.38 0.63 -2.07
C ALA A 167 18.86 0.99 -2.31
N ARG A 168 19.68 0.03 -2.75
CA ARG A 168 21.08 0.31 -3.13
C ARG A 168 21.17 1.35 -4.24
N LYS A 169 20.31 1.24 -5.25
CA LYS A 169 20.30 2.18 -6.39
C LYS A 169 19.85 3.59 -5.98
N LEU A 170 18.89 3.70 -5.07
CA LEU A 170 18.49 4.98 -4.50
C LEU A 170 19.64 5.61 -3.69
N ARG A 171 20.36 4.83 -2.89
CA ARG A 171 21.56 5.29 -2.17
C ARG A 171 22.62 5.82 -3.13
N GLU A 172 22.99 5.05 -4.15
CA GLU A 172 23.98 5.48 -5.16
C GLU A 172 23.56 6.81 -5.82
N ARG A 173 22.30 6.92 -6.21
CA ARG A 173 21.78 8.13 -6.84
C ARG A 173 21.70 9.33 -5.90
N ALA A 174 21.39 9.09 -4.63
CA ALA A 174 21.39 10.14 -3.60
C ALA A 174 22.82 10.69 -3.42
N GLN A 175 23.81 9.83 -3.31
CA GLN A 175 25.23 10.22 -3.20
C GLN A 175 25.69 11.08 -4.40
N VAL A 176 25.39 10.65 -5.63
CA VAL A 176 25.71 11.42 -6.84
C VAL A 176 25.05 12.80 -6.86
N ARG A 177 23.88 12.95 -6.21
CA ARG A 177 23.13 14.21 -6.14
C ARG A 177 23.41 15.03 -4.89
N GLY A 178 24.29 14.59 -4.01
CA GLY A 178 24.59 15.24 -2.74
C GLY A 178 23.43 15.22 -1.75
N LEU A 179 22.52 14.23 -1.86
CA LEU A 179 21.38 14.07 -0.96
C LEU A 179 21.78 13.12 0.19
N GLU A 180 21.85 13.65 1.41
CA GLU A 180 22.25 12.86 2.59
C GLU A 180 21.05 12.25 3.30
N THR A 181 19.94 12.98 3.40
CA THR A 181 18.80 12.59 4.23
C THR A 181 17.46 12.90 3.56
N PHE A 182 16.42 12.18 4.02
CA PHE A 182 15.02 12.41 3.66
C PHE A 182 14.13 12.34 4.89
N ALA A 183 12.92 12.88 4.81
CA ALA A 183 11.88 12.69 5.82
C ALA A 183 11.04 11.46 5.45
N ASP A 184 10.88 10.54 6.40
CA ASP A 184 9.95 9.41 6.23
C ASP A 184 8.49 9.85 6.44
N ALA A 185 7.54 8.95 6.24
CA ALA A 185 6.10 9.23 6.38
C ALA A 185 5.69 9.72 7.78
N SER A 186 6.50 9.47 8.81
CA SER A 186 6.31 9.99 10.17
C SER A 186 6.94 11.37 10.38
N GLY A 187 7.63 11.91 9.37
CA GLY A 187 8.43 13.12 9.46
C GLY A 187 9.82 12.91 10.09
N ALA A 188 10.19 11.69 10.44
CA ALA A 188 11.50 11.40 11.00
C ALA A 188 12.59 11.48 9.92
N ARG A 189 13.70 12.14 10.26
CA ARG A 189 14.87 12.24 9.37
C ARG A 189 15.58 10.91 9.26
N ARG A 190 15.82 10.45 8.04
CA ARG A 190 16.50 9.18 7.72
C ARG A 190 17.66 9.45 6.79
N SER A 191 18.73 8.65 6.93
CA SER A 191 19.84 8.70 5.99
C SER A 191 19.61 7.81 4.77
N TYR A 192 19.97 8.29 3.59
CA TYR A 192 20.00 7.46 2.39
C TYR A 192 21.05 6.35 2.49
N ASP A 193 22.12 6.55 3.25
CA ASP A 193 23.18 5.55 3.43
C ASP A 193 22.70 4.30 4.18
N GLU A 194 21.68 4.43 5.01
CA GLU A 194 21.08 3.32 5.75
C GLU A 194 20.08 2.47 4.93
N LEU A 195 19.66 2.93 3.73
CA LEU A 195 18.61 2.25 2.98
C LEU A 195 18.98 0.83 2.59
N GLY A 196 20.24 0.59 2.20
CA GLY A 196 20.70 -0.73 1.80
C GLY A 196 20.79 -1.70 2.99
N ASP A 197 21.34 -1.22 4.09
CA ASP A 197 21.69 -2.05 5.25
C ASP A 197 20.47 -2.57 6.00
N ARG A 198 19.35 -1.83 5.97
CA ARG A 198 18.09 -2.24 6.60
C ARG A 198 17.42 -3.46 5.94
N PHE A 199 17.74 -3.74 4.69
CA PHE A 199 17.20 -4.90 3.97
C PHE A 199 18.10 -6.13 4.05
N THR A 200 19.35 -5.97 4.43
CA THR A 200 20.33 -7.06 4.40
C THR A 200 20.70 -7.59 5.79
N MET A 201 20.27 -6.93 6.86
CA MET A 201 20.65 -7.24 8.25
C MET A 201 22.17 -7.41 8.43
N SER A 202 22.97 -6.75 7.61
CA SER A 202 24.43 -6.76 7.63
C SER A 202 24.97 -5.50 8.28
#